data_f732404a8df02139c2314d0736dfd4e9
#
_entry.id   f732404a8df02139c2314d0736dfd4e9
#
_cell.length_a   1.000
_cell.length_b   1.000
_cell.length_c   1.000
_cell.angle_alpha   90.00
_cell.angle_beta   90.00
_cell.angle_gamma   90.00
#
_symmetry.space_group_name_H-M   'P 1'
#
loop_
_entity.id
_entity.type
_entity.pdbx_description
1 polymer ?
#
loop_
_entity_poly.entity_id
_entity_poly.type
_entity_poly.pdbx_seq_one_letter_code
_entity_poly.pdbx_strand_id
1 'polypeptide(L)'
;MSEVQLVRNCAPTLAGLKTGNLFACPYENREDLLDFLRSLNRRLGKKGVRAVPLRIRQDRGLIYLYRPARLEKDLSCASCEALLSEFGYNCRGGSRCLTRLARRLKQQEDFPHEIGLFLSYPPEDVKGFLEHKPCKCVGCWKVYENEEAAKKTFAKYKACTRVYCRQLASGIDIERLTVAG
;
A
#
# COMPACT_ATOMS: atom_id res chain seq x y z
N MET A 1 -2.38 -14.07 10.74
CA MET A 1 -2.19 -12.58 10.70
C MET A 1 -2.95 -11.95 11.85
N SER A 2 -2.44 -10.86 12.48
CA SER A 2 -3.09 -10.17 13.60
C SER A 2 -3.40 -8.71 13.28
N GLU A 3 -4.38 -8.11 14.00
CA GLU A 3 -4.70 -6.68 13.87
C GLU A 3 -3.53 -5.79 14.29
N VAL A 4 -2.73 -6.22 15.26
CA VAL A 4 -1.51 -5.52 15.69
C VAL A 4 -0.52 -5.39 14.52
N GLN A 5 -0.29 -6.48 13.80
CA GLN A 5 0.59 -6.48 12.63
C GLN A 5 0.03 -5.57 11.53
N LEU A 6 -1.28 -5.61 11.32
CA LEU A 6 -1.95 -4.79 10.31
C LEU A 6 -1.84 -3.29 10.66
N VAL A 7 -2.12 -2.90 11.89
CA VAL A 7 -2.01 -1.50 12.33
C VAL A 7 -0.57 -1.00 12.24
N ARG A 8 0.42 -1.79 12.69
CA ARG A 8 1.84 -1.42 12.57
C ARG A 8 2.27 -1.09 11.15
N ASN A 9 1.77 -1.85 10.17
CA ASN A 9 2.15 -1.69 8.77
C ASN A 9 1.26 -0.70 8.01
N CYS A 10 -0.01 -0.53 8.42
CA CYS A 10 -1.02 0.11 7.59
C CYS A 10 -1.73 1.31 8.24
N ALA A 11 -1.30 1.77 9.42
CA ALA A 11 -1.93 2.90 10.10
C ALA A 11 -2.14 4.13 9.20
N PRO A 12 -1.18 4.57 8.36
CA PRO A 12 -1.42 5.70 7.47
C PRO A 12 -2.55 5.48 6.46
N THR A 13 -2.72 4.25 5.98
CA THR A 13 -3.85 3.92 5.07
C THR A 13 -5.17 3.85 5.84
N LEU A 14 -5.19 3.27 7.06
CA LEU A 14 -6.37 3.25 7.92
C LEU A 14 -6.82 4.66 8.29
N ALA A 15 -5.87 5.57 8.55
CA ALA A 15 -6.12 6.97 8.84
C ALA A 15 -6.50 7.83 7.62
N GLY A 16 -6.52 7.28 6.42
CA GLY A 16 -6.77 8.04 5.20
C GLY A 16 -5.64 8.99 4.77
N LEU A 17 -4.44 8.86 5.32
CA LEU A 17 -3.28 9.67 4.96
C LEU A 17 -2.55 9.12 3.72
N LYS A 18 -2.72 7.84 3.43
CA LYS A 18 -2.03 7.12 2.36
C LYS A 18 -3.01 6.24 1.59
N THR A 19 -2.80 6.07 0.30
CA THR A 19 -3.66 5.24 -0.56
C THR A 19 -3.52 3.76 -0.25
N GLY A 20 -2.31 3.27 -0.07
CA GLY A 20 -2.09 1.87 0.21
C GLY A 20 -0.77 1.57 0.92
N ASN A 21 -0.77 0.48 1.64
CA ASN A 21 0.41 -0.12 2.27
C ASN A 21 0.58 -1.56 1.83
N LEU A 22 1.82 -1.94 1.61
CA LEU A 22 2.22 -3.28 1.25
C LEU A 22 3.09 -3.86 2.36
N PHE A 23 2.82 -5.09 2.78
CA PHE A 23 3.64 -5.77 3.78
C PHE A 23 3.63 -7.28 3.60
N ALA A 24 4.71 -7.93 4.02
CA ALA A 24 4.79 -9.37 4.07
C ALA A 24 4.19 -9.88 5.39
N CYS A 25 3.30 -10.85 5.30
CA CYS A 25 2.67 -11.49 6.43
C CYS A 25 3.02 -12.99 6.43
N PRO A 26 3.71 -13.50 7.48
CA PRO A 26 3.86 -14.93 7.66
C PRO A 26 2.50 -15.55 7.96
N TYR A 27 2.29 -16.79 7.52
CA TYR A 27 1.09 -17.56 7.82
C TYR A 27 1.44 -19.05 7.92
N GLU A 28 0.73 -19.78 8.74
CA GLU A 28 0.85 -21.23 8.89
C GLU A 28 -0.13 -21.95 7.96
N ASN A 29 -1.36 -21.45 7.90
CA ASN A 29 -2.41 -21.97 7.04
C ASN A 29 -2.91 -20.89 6.06
N ARG A 30 -2.95 -21.24 4.78
CA ARG A 30 -3.41 -20.34 3.71
C ARG A 30 -4.90 -19.98 3.86
N GLU A 31 -5.74 -20.92 4.28
CA GLU A 31 -7.16 -20.70 4.43
C GLU A 31 -7.45 -19.70 5.54
N ASP A 32 -6.76 -19.82 6.68
CA ASP A 32 -6.87 -18.89 7.80
C ASP A 32 -6.48 -17.46 7.39
N LEU A 33 -5.42 -17.32 6.57
CA LEU A 33 -5.04 -16.00 6.03
C LEU A 33 -6.16 -15.42 5.15
N LEU A 34 -6.73 -16.23 4.27
CA LEU A 34 -7.80 -15.78 3.36
C LEU A 34 -9.08 -15.45 4.14
N ASP A 35 -9.44 -16.23 5.14
CA ASP A 35 -10.61 -15.98 5.99
C ASP A 35 -10.44 -14.71 6.83
N PHE A 36 -9.25 -14.49 7.36
CA PHE A 36 -8.93 -13.22 8.02
C PHE A 36 -9.12 -12.04 7.08
N LEU A 37 -8.59 -12.11 5.85
CA LEU A 37 -8.75 -11.05 4.86
C LEU A 37 -10.21 -10.84 4.45
N ARG A 38 -10.99 -11.90 4.30
CA ARG A 38 -12.44 -11.82 4.02
C ARG A 38 -13.18 -11.12 5.16
N SER A 39 -12.90 -11.51 6.41
CA SER A 39 -13.47 -10.89 7.61
C SER A 39 -13.10 -9.40 7.68
N LEU A 40 -11.82 -9.08 7.50
CA LEU A 40 -11.33 -7.72 7.47
C LEU A 40 -12.05 -6.87 6.40
N ASN A 41 -12.22 -7.41 5.20
CA ASN A 41 -12.89 -6.72 4.10
C ASN A 41 -14.39 -6.49 4.37
N ARG A 42 -15.07 -7.40 5.09
CA ARG A 42 -16.46 -7.16 5.54
C ARG A 42 -16.54 -6.03 6.53
N ARG A 43 -15.60 -5.94 7.47
CA ARG A 43 -15.56 -4.91 8.53
C ARG A 43 -15.16 -3.55 7.97
N LEU A 44 -14.03 -3.47 7.24
CA LEU A 44 -13.45 -2.21 6.79
C LEU A 44 -13.98 -1.73 5.43
N GLY A 45 -14.63 -2.60 4.67
CA GLY A 45 -15.17 -2.26 3.35
C GLY A 45 -16.19 -1.12 3.37
N LYS A 46 -17.00 -1.03 4.42
CA LYS A 46 -17.94 0.08 4.64
C LYS A 46 -17.24 1.42 4.86
N LYS A 47 -15.97 1.40 5.23
CA LYS A 47 -15.12 2.58 5.43
C LYS A 47 -14.19 2.87 4.24
N GLY A 48 -14.45 2.21 3.11
CA GLY A 48 -13.68 2.43 1.89
C GLY A 48 -12.26 1.83 1.93
N VAL A 49 -12.00 0.82 2.76
CA VAL A 49 -10.71 0.13 2.86
C VAL A 49 -10.85 -1.33 2.41
N ARG A 50 -9.88 -1.81 1.64
CA ARG A 50 -9.79 -3.19 1.16
C ARG A 50 -8.40 -3.77 1.41
N ALA A 51 -8.35 -5.08 1.66
CA ALA A 51 -7.13 -5.85 1.77
C ALA A 51 -7.14 -7.00 0.76
N VAL A 52 -6.08 -7.14 -0.01
CA VAL A 52 -5.95 -8.21 -1.01
C VAL A 52 -4.57 -8.85 -0.94
N PRO A 53 -4.46 -10.17 -1.11
CA PRO A 53 -3.17 -10.82 -1.27
C PRO A 53 -2.70 -10.65 -2.73
N LEU A 54 -1.62 -9.93 -2.94
CA LEU A 54 -1.00 -9.78 -4.26
C LEU A 54 -0.18 -11.02 -4.66
N ARG A 55 0.48 -11.64 -3.68
CA ARG A 55 1.25 -12.88 -3.88
C ARG A 55 1.20 -13.72 -2.61
N ILE A 56 1.00 -15.02 -2.76
CA ILE A 56 1.07 -15.99 -1.68
C ILE A 56 2.15 -17.01 -2.07
N ARG A 57 3.19 -17.14 -1.25
CA ARG A 57 4.23 -18.17 -1.33
C ARG A 57 4.12 -19.09 -0.12
N GLN A 58 4.93 -20.15 -0.05
CA GLN A 58 4.78 -21.26 0.93
C GLN A 58 4.59 -20.81 2.39
N ASP A 59 5.26 -19.75 2.83
CA ASP A 59 5.27 -19.28 4.23
C ASP A 59 4.85 -17.81 4.41
N ARG A 60 4.68 -17.05 3.31
CA ARG A 60 4.42 -15.61 3.35
C ARG A 60 3.43 -15.15 2.30
N GLY A 61 2.44 -14.38 2.76
CA GLY A 61 1.56 -13.58 1.93
C GLY A 61 2.05 -12.15 1.79
N LEU A 62 2.12 -11.64 0.55
CA LEU A 62 2.32 -10.22 0.28
C LEU A 62 0.94 -9.56 0.24
N ILE A 63 0.62 -8.81 1.28
CA ILE A 63 -0.71 -8.21 1.48
C ILE A 63 -0.67 -6.73 1.15
N TYR A 64 -1.65 -6.29 0.36
CA TYR A 64 -1.87 -4.90 0.04
C TYR A 64 -3.19 -4.44 0.67
N LEU A 65 -3.09 -3.51 1.63
CA LEU A 65 -4.23 -2.80 2.21
C LEU A 65 -4.34 -1.43 1.55
N TYR A 66 -5.50 -1.08 1.01
CA TYR A 66 -5.65 0.13 0.21
C TYR A 66 -7.06 0.73 0.26
N ARG A 67 -7.17 1.94 -0.24
CA ARG A 67 -8.41 2.69 -0.45
C ARG A 67 -8.73 2.74 -1.95
N PRO A 68 -9.71 1.98 -2.44
CA PRO A 68 -10.02 1.89 -3.87
C PRO A 68 -10.26 3.24 -4.54
N ALA A 69 -11.06 4.11 -3.94
CA ALA A 69 -11.35 5.42 -4.50
C ALA A 69 -10.10 6.32 -4.62
N ARG A 70 -9.20 6.24 -3.63
CA ARG A 70 -7.92 6.98 -3.70
C ARG A 70 -6.97 6.37 -4.72
N LEU A 71 -6.90 5.06 -4.80
CA LEU A 71 -6.08 4.37 -5.80
C LEU A 71 -6.51 4.77 -7.21
N GLU A 72 -7.82 4.80 -7.46
CA GLU A 72 -8.38 5.26 -8.74
C GLU A 72 -7.89 6.66 -9.08
N LYS A 73 -8.04 7.59 -8.13
CA LYS A 73 -7.62 8.99 -8.28
C LYS A 73 -6.10 9.12 -8.50
N ASP A 74 -5.29 8.43 -7.70
CA ASP A 74 -3.83 8.53 -7.78
C ASP A 74 -3.30 8.01 -9.13
N LEU A 75 -3.83 6.87 -9.60
CA LEU A 75 -3.39 6.28 -10.86
C LEU A 75 -3.95 6.98 -12.11
N SER A 76 -4.96 7.84 -11.97
CA SER A 76 -5.55 8.62 -13.06
C SER A 76 -4.78 9.91 -13.36
N CYS A 77 -3.71 10.23 -12.64
CA CYS A 77 -2.89 11.39 -12.98
C CYS A 77 -2.03 11.11 -14.21
N ALA A 78 -1.83 12.11 -15.08
CA ALA A 78 -1.13 11.94 -16.36
C ALA A 78 0.29 11.35 -16.22
N SER A 79 1.03 11.76 -15.20
CA SER A 79 2.37 11.23 -14.92
C SER A 79 2.35 9.76 -14.49
N CYS A 80 1.34 9.34 -13.71
CA CYS A 80 1.15 7.94 -13.33
C CYS A 80 0.75 7.08 -14.54
N GLU A 81 -0.19 7.57 -15.36
CA GLU A 81 -0.63 6.87 -16.58
C GLU A 81 0.53 6.69 -17.57
N ALA A 82 1.35 7.72 -17.77
CA ALA A 82 2.52 7.65 -18.63
C ALA A 82 3.51 6.57 -18.14
N LEU A 83 3.90 6.62 -16.85
CA LEU A 83 4.80 5.62 -16.28
C LEU A 83 4.23 4.20 -16.35
N LEU A 84 2.97 4.01 -15.99
CA LEU A 84 2.32 2.69 -16.05
C LEU A 84 2.27 2.14 -17.46
N SER A 85 2.06 3.01 -18.46
CA SER A 85 2.06 2.64 -19.88
C SER A 85 3.39 2.04 -20.34
N GLU A 86 4.53 2.57 -19.88
CA GLU A 86 5.87 2.05 -20.16
C GLU A 86 6.03 0.59 -19.66
N PHE A 87 5.30 0.20 -18.60
CA PHE A 87 5.27 -1.17 -18.08
C PHE A 87 4.12 -2.01 -18.65
N GLY A 88 3.46 -1.54 -19.70
CA GLY A 88 2.39 -2.26 -20.39
C GLY A 88 1.07 -2.29 -19.62
N TYR A 89 0.83 -1.34 -18.72
CA TYR A 89 -0.47 -1.17 -18.06
C TYR A 89 -1.43 -0.42 -18.99
N ASN A 90 -1.97 -1.12 -19.97
CA ASN A 90 -2.99 -0.59 -20.87
C ASN A 90 -4.39 -0.66 -20.25
N CYS A 91 -4.49 -0.32 -18.96
CA CYS A 91 -5.73 -0.42 -18.20
C CYS A 91 -6.10 0.95 -17.63
N ARG A 92 -7.33 1.36 -17.87
CA ARG A 92 -7.93 2.48 -17.14
C ARG A 92 -8.60 1.93 -15.88
N GLY A 93 -8.35 2.60 -14.76
CA GLY A 93 -8.96 2.26 -13.48
C GLY A 93 -8.07 1.45 -12.54
N GLY A 94 -8.05 1.86 -11.29
CA GLY A 94 -7.20 1.29 -10.23
C GLY A 94 -7.35 -0.21 -10.03
N SER A 95 -8.57 -0.74 -10.13
CA SER A 95 -8.84 -2.18 -9.97
C SER A 95 -8.21 -3.03 -11.08
N ARG A 96 -8.26 -2.56 -12.34
CA ARG A 96 -7.65 -3.26 -13.48
C ARG A 96 -6.13 -3.21 -13.38
N CYS A 97 -5.57 -2.05 -13.04
CA CYS A 97 -4.14 -1.89 -12.82
C CYS A 97 -3.65 -2.77 -11.67
N LEU A 98 -4.42 -2.87 -10.57
CA LEU A 98 -4.09 -3.76 -9.45
C LEU A 98 -4.09 -5.23 -9.86
N THR A 99 -5.04 -5.67 -10.69
CA THR A 99 -5.06 -7.04 -11.23
C THR A 99 -3.81 -7.31 -12.08
N ARG A 100 -3.40 -6.35 -12.90
CA ARG A 100 -2.16 -6.44 -13.70
C ARG A 100 -0.93 -6.54 -12.81
N LEU A 101 -0.83 -5.68 -11.79
CA LEU A 101 0.26 -5.73 -10.80
C LEU A 101 0.34 -7.09 -10.11
N ALA A 102 -0.79 -7.63 -9.64
CA ALA A 102 -0.85 -8.94 -8.99
C ALA A 102 -0.39 -10.07 -9.94
N ARG A 103 -0.70 -9.98 -11.24
CA ARG A 103 -0.22 -10.94 -12.25
C ARG A 103 1.29 -10.83 -12.43
N ARG A 104 1.84 -9.62 -12.55
CA ARG A 104 3.29 -9.40 -12.67
C ARG A 104 4.04 -9.95 -11.48
N LEU A 105 3.58 -9.67 -10.25
CA LEU A 105 4.18 -10.20 -9.01
C LEU A 105 4.20 -11.73 -8.92
N LYS A 106 3.28 -12.42 -9.61
CA LYS A 106 3.23 -13.89 -9.67
C LYS A 106 4.14 -14.47 -10.75
N GLN A 107 4.27 -13.80 -11.88
CA GLN A 107 4.92 -14.31 -13.09
C GLN A 107 6.39 -13.92 -13.20
N GLN A 108 6.81 -12.81 -12.59
CA GLN A 108 8.16 -12.28 -12.70
C GLN A 108 8.96 -12.57 -11.43
N GLU A 109 10.24 -12.89 -11.61
CA GLU A 109 11.18 -13.03 -10.49
C GLU A 109 11.52 -11.67 -9.90
N ASP A 110 11.71 -10.67 -10.76
CA ASP A 110 12.02 -9.31 -10.36
C ASP A 110 10.80 -8.63 -9.77
N PHE A 111 11.04 -7.86 -8.71
CA PHE A 111 9.99 -7.12 -8.02
C PHE A 111 9.57 -5.89 -8.87
N PRO A 112 8.28 -5.73 -9.20
CA PRO A 112 7.81 -4.62 -10.04
C PRO A 112 7.93 -3.29 -9.28
N HIS A 113 8.92 -2.48 -9.63
CA HIS A 113 9.23 -1.24 -8.89
C HIS A 113 8.20 -0.13 -9.12
N GLU A 114 7.43 -0.18 -10.21
CA GLU A 114 6.28 0.69 -10.44
C GLU A 114 5.17 0.56 -9.37
N ILE A 115 5.26 -0.45 -8.50
CA ILE A 115 4.39 -0.61 -7.33
C ILE A 115 4.41 0.62 -6.41
N GLY A 116 5.45 1.43 -6.46
CA GLY A 116 5.54 2.70 -5.74
C GLY A 116 4.34 3.62 -6.01
N LEU A 117 3.81 3.62 -7.24
CA LEU A 117 2.61 4.39 -7.60
C LEU A 117 1.37 3.91 -6.84
N PHE A 118 1.25 2.60 -6.62
CA PHE A 118 0.16 2.01 -5.82
C PHE A 118 0.32 2.29 -4.31
N LEU A 119 1.52 2.70 -3.90
CA LEU A 119 1.85 3.06 -2.52
C LEU A 119 1.81 4.56 -2.27
N SER A 120 1.25 5.37 -3.18
CA SER A 120 1.21 6.85 -3.13
C SER A 120 2.60 7.49 -3.09
N TYR A 121 3.60 6.85 -3.68
CA TYR A 121 4.88 7.53 -3.85
C TYR A 121 4.76 8.53 -5.01
N PRO A 122 5.40 9.69 -4.92
CA PRO A 122 5.39 10.65 -6.02
C PRO A 122 5.88 9.99 -7.32
N PRO A 123 5.20 10.20 -8.46
CA PRO A 123 5.62 9.63 -9.73
C PRO A 123 7.06 9.96 -10.10
N GLU A 124 7.51 11.16 -9.76
CA GLU A 124 8.88 11.65 -9.97
C GLU A 124 9.90 10.81 -9.19
N ASP A 125 9.57 10.44 -7.96
CA ASP A 125 10.42 9.61 -7.11
C ASP A 125 10.44 8.15 -7.62
N VAL A 126 9.30 7.62 -8.09
CA VAL A 126 9.24 6.30 -8.74
C VAL A 126 10.07 6.30 -10.02
N LYS A 127 9.96 7.33 -10.85
CA LYS A 127 10.74 7.49 -12.07
C LYS A 127 12.25 7.60 -11.75
N GLY A 128 12.63 8.43 -10.78
CA GLY A 128 14.03 8.55 -10.36
C GLY A 128 14.62 7.23 -9.88
N PHE A 129 13.82 6.39 -9.20
CA PHE A 129 14.23 5.05 -8.80
C PHE A 129 14.46 4.12 -10.01
N LEU A 130 13.56 4.12 -10.97
CA LEU A 130 13.64 3.31 -12.19
C LEU A 130 14.82 3.70 -13.09
N GLU A 131 15.14 4.98 -13.13
CA GLU A 131 16.26 5.53 -13.88
C GLU A 131 17.61 5.44 -13.11
N HIS A 132 17.63 4.78 -11.94
CA HIS A 132 18.83 4.61 -11.11
C HIS A 132 19.54 5.91 -10.75
N LYS A 133 18.80 7.03 -10.63
CA LYS A 133 19.35 8.32 -10.22
C LYS A 133 19.91 8.29 -8.79
N PRO A 134 20.84 9.18 -8.42
CA PRO A 134 21.22 9.36 -7.03
C PRO A 134 20.03 9.91 -6.22
N CYS A 135 19.65 9.26 -5.13
CA CYS A 135 18.56 9.74 -4.28
C CYS A 135 19.06 10.80 -3.29
N LYS A 136 18.20 11.79 -2.98
CA LYS A 136 18.47 12.86 -2.01
C LYS A 136 18.42 12.36 -0.56
N CYS A 137 17.41 11.54 -0.25
CA CYS A 137 17.30 10.89 1.06
C CYS A 137 16.49 9.60 0.98
N VAL A 138 16.51 8.81 2.06
CA VAL A 138 15.78 7.55 2.20
C VAL A 138 14.90 7.60 3.44
N GLY A 139 13.62 7.22 3.28
CA GLY A 139 12.66 7.10 4.36
C GLY A 139 11.64 6.00 4.07
N CYS A 140 10.36 6.33 3.99
CA CYS A 140 9.36 5.36 3.54
C CYS A 140 9.56 4.93 2.07
N TRP A 141 10.28 5.74 1.31
CA TRP A 141 10.77 5.45 -0.04
C TRP A 141 12.09 6.22 -0.28
N LYS A 142 12.76 5.98 -1.42
CA LYS A 142 13.90 6.77 -1.88
C LYS A 142 13.39 8.04 -2.56
N VAL A 143 13.81 9.20 -2.08
CA VAL A 143 13.37 10.52 -2.55
C VAL A 143 14.35 11.09 -3.56
N TYR A 144 13.85 11.58 -4.67
CA TYR A 144 14.64 12.12 -5.77
C TYR A 144 14.36 13.61 -6.03
N GLU A 145 13.12 14.05 -5.78
CA GLU A 145 12.72 15.42 -6.10
C GLU A 145 12.55 16.30 -4.84
N ASN A 146 11.49 16.16 -4.10
CA ASN A 146 11.13 17.07 -3.01
C ASN A 146 11.41 16.48 -1.63
N GLU A 147 12.65 16.62 -1.18
CA GLU A 147 13.11 16.07 0.10
C GLU A 147 12.34 16.63 1.31
N GLU A 148 12.04 17.94 1.30
CA GLU A 148 11.35 18.59 2.42
C GLU A 148 9.90 18.07 2.58
N ALA A 149 9.15 17.98 1.47
CA ALA A 149 7.81 17.45 1.47
C ALA A 149 7.78 15.97 1.88
N ALA A 150 8.76 15.19 1.40
CA ALA A 150 8.91 13.79 1.75
C ALA A 150 9.18 13.60 3.25
N LYS A 151 10.11 14.34 3.83
CA LYS A 151 10.43 14.31 5.28
C LYS A 151 9.20 14.65 6.14
N LYS A 152 8.43 15.69 5.75
CA LYS A 152 7.17 16.04 6.42
C LYS A 152 6.16 14.89 6.35
N THR A 153 6.06 14.22 5.20
CA THR A 153 5.17 13.07 5.01
C THR A 153 5.61 11.87 5.85
N PHE A 154 6.91 11.56 5.88
CA PHE A 154 7.46 10.47 6.72
C PHE A 154 7.18 10.72 8.21
N ALA A 155 7.37 11.95 8.68
CA ALA A 155 7.06 12.34 10.05
C ALA A 155 5.57 12.14 10.39
N LYS A 156 4.66 12.52 9.49
CA LYS A 156 3.21 12.28 9.63
C LYS A 156 2.88 10.79 9.71
N TYR A 157 3.46 9.97 8.83
CA TYR A 157 3.21 8.52 8.84
C TYR A 157 3.73 7.87 10.12
N LYS A 158 4.92 8.24 10.58
CA LYS A 158 5.50 7.75 11.83
C LYS A 158 4.66 8.14 13.05
N ALA A 159 4.22 9.39 13.12
CA ALA A 159 3.34 9.88 14.19
C ALA A 159 1.99 9.14 14.18
N CYS A 160 1.37 8.99 13.02
CA CYS A 160 0.12 8.24 12.84
C CYS A 160 0.27 6.81 13.34
N THR A 161 1.29 6.08 12.89
CA THR A 161 1.51 4.69 13.31
C THR A 161 1.67 4.58 14.81
N ARG A 162 2.45 5.49 15.44
CA ARG A 162 2.63 5.51 16.90
C ARG A 162 1.30 5.70 17.65
N VAL A 163 0.46 6.64 17.19
CA VAL A 163 -0.86 6.92 17.79
C VAL A 163 -1.77 5.70 17.64
N TYR A 164 -1.88 5.14 16.45
CA TYR A 164 -2.74 3.99 16.17
C TYR A 164 -2.34 2.73 16.95
N CYS A 165 -1.04 2.45 17.06
CA CYS A 165 -0.55 1.34 17.87
C CYS A 165 -0.89 1.53 19.36
N ARG A 166 -0.79 2.76 19.87
CA ARG A 166 -1.17 3.06 21.27
C ARG A 166 -2.67 2.90 21.50
N GLN A 167 -3.50 3.40 20.61
CA GLN A 167 -4.95 3.29 20.69
C GLN A 167 -5.41 1.84 20.58
N LEU A 168 -4.81 1.05 19.70
CA LEU A 168 -5.09 -0.39 19.61
C LEU A 168 -4.72 -1.10 20.93
N ALA A 169 -3.56 -0.76 21.50
CA ALA A 169 -3.12 -1.33 22.79
C ALA A 169 -4.03 -0.94 23.97
N SER A 170 -4.73 0.21 23.88
CA SER A 170 -5.75 0.61 24.86
C SER A 170 -7.14 -0.02 24.62
N GLY A 171 -7.25 -0.98 23.69
CA GLY A 171 -8.49 -1.72 23.43
C GLY A 171 -9.43 -1.11 22.39
N ILE A 172 -9.00 -0.06 21.67
CA ILE A 172 -9.80 0.48 20.57
C ILE A 172 -9.63 -0.45 19.37
N ASP A 173 -10.74 -0.99 18.84
CA ASP A 173 -10.72 -1.92 17.73
C ASP A 173 -10.35 -1.22 16.38
N ILE A 174 -9.93 -2.01 15.42
CA ILE A 174 -9.47 -1.52 14.11
C ILE A 174 -10.57 -0.81 13.32
N GLU A 175 -11.84 -1.15 13.52
CA GLU A 175 -12.94 -0.49 12.82
C GLU A 175 -13.07 0.94 13.30
N ARG A 176 -12.98 1.17 14.61
CA ARG A 176 -13.03 2.53 15.19
C ARG A 176 -11.80 3.35 14.80
N LEU A 177 -10.65 2.72 14.68
CA LEU A 177 -9.41 3.35 14.21
C LEU A 177 -9.46 3.70 12.72
N THR A 178 -10.28 3.01 11.92
CA THR A 178 -10.34 3.25 10.48
C THR A 178 -11.24 4.44 10.17
N VAL A 179 -10.65 5.48 9.59
CA VAL A 179 -11.39 6.66 9.11
C VAL A 179 -12.17 6.28 7.86
N ALA A 180 -13.44 6.70 7.78
CA ALA A 180 -14.23 6.54 6.56
C ALA A 180 -13.69 7.46 5.43
N GLY A 181 -13.77 7.01 4.18
CA GLY A 181 -13.29 7.76 3.02
C GLY A 181 -14.09 7.44 1.78
#